data_992611d0bdf88cb6c9bd28c21f9a6a83
#
_entry.id   992611d0bdf88cb6c9bd28c21f9a6a83
#
_cell.length_a   1.000
_cell.length_b   1.000
_cell.length_c   1.000
_cell.angle_alpha   90.00
_cell.angle_beta   90.00
_cell.angle_gamma   90.00
#
_symmetry.space_group_name_H-M   'P 1'
#
loop_
_entity.id
_entity.type
_entity.pdbx_description
1 polymer ?
#
loop_
_entity_poly.entity_id
_entity_poly.type
_entity_poly.pdbx_seq_one_letter_code
_entity_poly.pdbx_strand_id
1 'polypeptide(L)'
;MKKKNSNICRLFLTLLGLLMVIQICFGFAWMVVNLANIPIFGDSTEYFNLSQTLMVDEYRPLLYPLLIRIAVKVANHLPLAYQTLAYIGQTLLCILSAIFLSVQIGCLLFPNLKKQNSKLFYLGSVFTGLYITCIPMITFMNFSILTDSIATSMLMLMIGALIHILNVDAADWKSYLLVTLSMLVEYTIRADRLYTCTLFLVISFIVLLVKNRHSAFFRRGIPLVLATVIISTGAATAVNKATQHPGIYNRIPTTFGFVLLDRVVWPNMTQNYNDFSDEIKSLITEDDAREFDRHNNNVMYQMAPLLREKAGEDRAEELYKEMASTVFKNQPGKVIFDILEDITCVIFTPVSAFLSIYGLVNTSDDWNLHCVSQNSQTFSTIYYNYYLYTFMFLFLLSILTGIVRFVRRKPQNMKKHTSGISRLLSPGFLLCVIIALWFSIGDGAPPNDRYALLHYIIWTLWVLGMISPELFYTTFLL
;
A
#
# COMPACT_ATOMS: atom_id res chain seq x y z
N MET A 1 43.72 -8.62 8.42
CA MET A 1 42.50 -7.73 8.40
C MET A 1 41.32 -8.36 7.70
N LYS A 2 41.44 -9.07 6.55
CA LYS A 2 40.28 -9.66 5.80
C LYS A 2 39.44 -10.65 6.64
N LYS A 3 40.04 -11.52 7.45
CA LYS A 3 39.35 -12.53 8.26
C LYS A 3 38.49 -11.92 9.41
N LYS A 4 38.95 -10.82 10.01
CA LYS A 4 38.22 -10.13 11.10
C LYS A 4 36.97 -9.44 10.60
N ASN A 5 37.00 -8.85 9.39
CA ASN A 5 35.85 -8.22 8.76
C ASN A 5 34.77 -9.24 8.35
N SER A 6 35.16 -10.46 7.94
CA SER A 6 34.23 -11.54 7.61
C SER A 6 33.38 -11.96 8.83
N ASN A 7 33.98 -12.06 10.02
CA ASN A 7 33.27 -12.47 11.24
C ASN A 7 32.24 -11.42 11.70
N ILE A 8 32.57 -10.15 11.60
CA ILE A 8 31.64 -9.03 11.94
C ILE A 8 30.44 -9.05 10.98
N CYS A 9 30.68 -9.23 9.69
CA CYS A 9 29.62 -9.32 8.69
C CYS A 9 28.69 -10.53 8.94
N ARG A 10 29.27 -11.71 9.27
CA ARG A 10 28.48 -12.90 9.60
C ARG A 10 27.63 -12.68 10.85
N LEU A 11 28.21 -12.15 11.92
CA LEU A 11 27.50 -11.84 13.16
C LEU A 11 26.30 -10.89 12.88
N PHE A 12 26.54 -9.86 12.09
CA PHE A 12 25.50 -8.89 11.74
C PHE A 12 24.35 -9.53 10.93
N LEU A 13 24.66 -10.37 9.93
CA LEU A 13 23.65 -11.10 9.15
C LEU A 13 22.86 -12.09 10.01
N THR A 14 23.53 -12.75 10.94
CA THR A 14 22.87 -13.65 11.89
C THR A 14 21.91 -12.87 12.77
N LEU A 15 22.33 -11.70 13.28
CA LEU A 15 21.46 -10.84 14.08
C LEU A 15 20.25 -10.35 13.27
N LEU A 16 20.46 -9.90 12.04
CA LEU A 16 19.37 -9.48 11.14
C LEU A 16 18.39 -10.63 10.88
N GLY A 17 18.91 -11.81 10.56
CA GLY A 17 18.09 -13.01 10.37
C GLY A 17 17.28 -13.36 11.63
N LEU A 18 17.89 -13.26 12.81
CA LEU A 18 17.21 -13.50 14.09
C LEU A 18 16.09 -12.51 14.34
N LEU A 19 16.30 -11.21 14.09
CA LEU A 19 15.26 -10.20 14.22
C LEU A 19 14.07 -10.48 13.29
N MET A 20 14.34 -10.91 12.05
CA MET A 20 13.28 -11.28 11.10
C MET A 20 12.55 -12.57 11.54
N VAL A 21 13.26 -13.57 12.06
CA VAL A 21 12.63 -14.80 12.60
C VAL A 21 11.70 -14.48 13.76
N ILE A 22 12.15 -13.67 14.70
CA ILE A 22 11.34 -13.24 15.85
C ILE A 22 10.06 -12.55 15.37
N GLN A 23 10.16 -11.65 14.38
CA GLN A 23 9.00 -10.99 13.78
C GLN A 23 8.02 -11.99 13.16
N ILE A 24 8.51 -12.95 12.41
CA ILE A 24 7.70 -14.03 11.81
C ILE A 24 7.02 -14.85 12.91
N CYS A 25 7.74 -15.22 13.96
CA CYS A 25 7.18 -15.94 15.10
C CYS A 25 6.07 -15.15 15.81
N PHE A 26 6.27 -13.86 16.04
CA PHE A 26 5.23 -12.98 16.59
C PHE A 26 3.98 -12.95 15.70
N GLY A 27 4.16 -12.78 14.39
CA GLY A 27 3.05 -12.73 13.45
C GLY A 27 2.23 -14.03 13.45
N PHE A 28 2.87 -15.18 13.33
CA PHE A 28 2.18 -16.48 13.38
C PHE A 28 1.55 -16.76 14.74
N ALA A 29 2.23 -16.45 15.84
CA ALA A 29 1.66 -16.60 17.18
C ALA A 29 0.40 -15.73 17.36
N TRP A 30 0.44 -14.49 16.88
CA TRP A 30 -0.71 -13.59 16.91
C TRP A 30 -1.89 -14.14 16.10
N MET A 31 -1.62 -14.65 14.90
CA MET A 31 -2.64 -15.28 14.05
C MET A 31 -3.30 -16.47 14.74
N VAL A 32 -2.52 -17.33 15.37
CA VAL A 32 -3.04 -18.53 16.07
C VAL A 32 -3.88 -18.14 17.29
N VAL A 33 -3.41 -17.21 18.12
CA VAL A 33 -4.11 -16.76 19.33
C VAL A 33 -5.46 -16.14 18.99
N ASN A 34 -5.55 -15.41 17.88
CA ASN A 34 -6.77 -14.71 17.50
C ASN A 34 -7.69 -15.50 16.54
N LEU A 35 -7.33 -16.72 16.15
CA LEU A 35 -8.07 -17.49 15.15
C LEU A 35 -9.54 -17.77 15.55
N ALA A 36 -9.81 -17.90 16.83
CA ALA A 36 -11.16 -18.12 17.35
C ALA A 36 -11.98 -16.83 17.53
N ASN A 37 -11.30 -15.67 17.55
CA ASN A 37 -11.91 -14.37 17.83
C ASN A 37 -11.49 -13.36 16.77
N ILE A 38 -11.93 -13.57 15.53
CA ILE A 38 -11.63 -12.68 14.41
C ILE A 38 -12.38 -11.36 14.64
N PRO A 39 -11.67 -10.23 14.69
CA PRO A 39 -12.30 -8.94 14.92
C PRO A 39 -13.22 -8.56 13.76
N ILE A 40 -14.40 -8.06 14.12
CA ILE A 40 -15.37 -7.49 13.16
C ILE A 40 -15.29 -5.98 13.29
N PHE A 41 -14.79 -5.33 12.24
CA PHE A 41 -14.76 -3.88 12.13
C PHE A 41 -16.09 -3.36 11.56
N GLY A 42 -16.38 -2.06 11.72
CA GLY A 42 -17.63 -1.47 11.24
C GLY A 42 -17.95 -1.80 9.77
N ASP A 43 -16.98 -1.63 8.89
CA ASP A 43 -17.11 -1.97 7.46
C ASP A 43 -17.35 -3.47 7.20
N SER A 44 -16.88 -4.36 8.08
CA SER A 44 -17.04 -5.81 7.92
C SER A 44 -18.51 -6.22 7.94
N THR A 45 -19.32 -5.56 8.78
CA THR A 45 -20.77 -5.81 8.86
C THR A 45 -21.45 -5.40 7.56
N GLU A 46 -21.05 -4.28 6.98
CA GLU A 46 -21.62 -3.82 5.70
C GLU A 46 -21.25 -4.76 4.56
N TYR A 47 -20.00 -5.21 4.47
CA TYR A 47 -19.60 -6.21 3.45
C TYR A 47 -20.35 -7.53 3.62
N PHE A 48 -20.61 -7.95 4.86
CA PHE A 48 -21.44 -9.13 5.12
C PHE A 48 -22.88 -8.91 4.61
N ASN A 49 -23.51 -7.79 4.94
CA ASN A 49 -24.86 -7.46 4.48
C ASN A 49 -24.94 -7.41 2.94
N LEU A 50 -23.96 -6.76 2.28
CA LEU A 50 -23.85 -6.73 0.84
C LEU A 50 -23.68 -8.13 0.25
N SER A 51 -22.99 -9.04 0.93
CA SER A 51 -22.83 -10.42 0.49
C SER A 51 -24.15 -11.20 0.45
N GLN A 52 -25.14 -10.84 1.25
CA GLN A 52 -26.45 -11.48 1.29
C GLN A 52 -27.32 -11.02 0.13
N THR A 53 -27.30 -9.75 -0.21
CA THR A 53 -28.16 -9.14 -1.24
C THR A 53 -27.48 -9.02 -2.59
N LEU A 54 -26.16 -8.85 -2.64
CA LEU A 54 -25.34 -8.42 -3.79
C LEU A 54 -25.79 -7.08 -4.39
N MET A 55 -26.52 -6.30 -3.61
CA MET A 55 -26.86 -4.94 -3.97
C MET A 55 -25.68 -4.03 -3.61
N VAL A 56 -24.80 -3.80 -4.57
CA VAL A 56 -23.54 -3.04 -4.38
C VAL A 56 -23.64 -1.65 -4.96
N ASP A 57 -22.81 -0.74 -4.49
CA ASP A 57 -22.69 0.61 -4.98
C ASP A 57 -21.30 0.88 -5.58
N GLU A 58 -21.07 2.11 -6.02
CA GLU A 58 -19.78 2.52 -6.58
C GLU A 58 -18.66 2.48 -5.53
N TYR A 59 -18.98 2.74 -4.28
CA TYR A 59 -18.02 2.77 -3.17
C TYR A 59 -17.58 1.37 -2.73
N ARG A 60 -18.52 0.39 -2.78
CA ARG A 60 -18.25 -1.02 -2.44
C ARG A 60 -18.60 -1.94 -3.61
N PRO A 61 -17.65 -2.12 -4.56
CA PRO A 61 -17.86 -2.94 -5.74
C PRO A 61 -18.15 -4.41 -5.43
N LEU A 62 -18.67 -5.13 -6.43
CA LEU A 62 -19.26 -6.46 -6.30
C LEU A 62 -18.28 -7.55 -5.81
N LEU A 63 -17.03 -7.52 -6.21
CA LEU A 63 -16.19 -8.72 -6.11
C LEU A 63 -15.94 -9.15 -4.65
N TYR A 64 -15.73 -8.22 -3.74
CA TYR A 64 -15.47 -8.57 -2.34
C TYR A 64 -16.73 -9.12 -1.63
N PRO A 65 -17.92 -8.51 -1.73
CA PRO A 65 -19.16 -9.12 -1.27
C PRO A 65 -19.41 -10.51 -1.85
N LEU A 66 -19.09 -10.73 -3.13
CA LEU A 66 -19.21 -12.05 -3.76
C LEU A 66 -18.28 -13.09 -3.14
N LEU A 67 -17.02 -12.72 -2.86
CA LEU A 67 -16.06 -13.60 -2.16
C LEU A 67 -16.53 -13.96 -0.75
N ILE A 68 -17.07 -13.00 0.01
CA ILE A 68 -17.69 -13.27 1.32
C ILE A 68 -18.87 -14.22 1.16
N ARG A 69 -19.74 -14.01 0.18
CA ARG A 69 -20.87 -14.93 -0.09
C ARG A 69 -20.42 -16.35 -0.38
N ILE A 70 -19.32 -16.50 -1.13
CA ILE A 70 -18.72 -17.82 -1.37
C ILE A 70 -18.24 -18.42 -0.05
N ALA A 71 -17.52 -17.64 0.78
CA ALA A 71 -17.04 -18.10 2.08
C ALA A 71 -18.19 -18.53 3.01
N VAL A 72 -19.30 -17.78 3.03
CA VAL A 72 -20.53 -18.14 3.79
C VAL A 72 -21.11 -19.45 3.30
N LYS A 73 -21.25 -19.62 1.97
CA LYS A 73 -21.77 -20.87 1.40
C LYS A 73 -20.88 -22.07 1.73
N VAL A 74 -19.58 -21.93 1.65
CA VAL A 74 -18.60 -22.99 2.00
C VAL A 74 -18.66 -23.30 3.48
N ALA A 75 -18.77 -22.27 4.35
CA ALA A 75 -18.89 -22.44 5.79
C ALA A 75 -20.11 -23.28 6.21
N ASN A 76 -21.21 -23.19 5.46
CA ASN A 76 -22.41 -24.00 5.73
C ASN A 76 -22.18 -25.53 5.57
N HIS A 77 -21.08 -25.93 4.93
CA HIS A 77 -20.71 -27.33 4.73
C HIS A 77 -19.49 -27.76 5.57
N LEU A 78 -18.90 -26.85 6.31
CA LEU A 78 -17.70 -27.09 7.11
C LEU A 78 -17.91 -26.64 8.56
N PRO A 79 -17.24 -27.27 9.55
CA PRO A 79 -17.31 -26.85 10.94
C PRO A 79 -16.44 -25.60 11.21
N LEU A 80 -16.50 -24.61 10.32
CA LEU A 80 -15.70 -23.38 10.38
C LEU A 80 -16.60 -22.17 10.10
N ALA A 81 -16.38 -21.10 10.86
CA ALA A 81 -17.04 -19.83 10.57
C ALA A 81 -16.57 -19.25 9.24
N TYR A 82 -17.44 -18.53 8.54
CA TYR A 82 -17.08 -17.89 7.23
C TYR A 82 -15.93 -16.88 7.38
N GLN A 83 -15.85 -16.20 8.53
CA GLN A 83 -14.76 -15.28 8.86
C GLN A 83 -13.41 -16.01 8.84
N THR A 84 -13.35 -17.19 9.45
CA THR A 84 -12.13 -18.04 9.46
C THR A 84 -11.72 -18.45 8.05
N LEU A 85 -12.68 -18.81 7.21
CA LEU A 85 -12.42 -19.17 5.80
C LEU A 85 -11.92 -17.96 5.00
N ALA A 86 -12.57 -16.81 5.14
CA ALA A 86 -12.15 -15.57 4.50
C ALA A 86 -10.72 -15.19 4.91
N TYR A 87 -10.43 -15.23 6.21
CA TYR A 87 -9.12 -14.98 6.77
C TYR A 87 -8.04 -15.92 6.23
N ILE A 88 -8.30 -17.23 6.23
CA ILE A 88 -7.34 -18.21 5.68
C ILE A 88 -7.07 -17.90 4.21
N GLY A 89 -8.12 -17.65 3.43
CA GLY A 89 -7.99 -17.32 2.00
C GLY A 89 -7.19 -16.04 1.76
N GLN A 90 -7.47 -14.98 2.50
CA GLN A 90 -6.76 -13.70 2.42
C GLN A 90 -5.28 -13.85 2.83
N THR A 91 -5.02 -14.56 3.92
CA THR A 91 -3.64 -14.79 4.41
C THR A 91 -2.83 -15.62 3.43
N LEU A 92 -3.39 -16.70 2.88
CA LEU A 92 -2.71 -17.52 1.87
C LEU A 92 -2.40 -16.71 0.61
N LEU A 93 -3.36 -15.91 0.12
CA LEU A 93 -3.15 -15.04 -1.01
C LEU A 93 -2.03 -14.02 -0.74
N CYS A 94 -2.02 -13.42 0.45
CA CYS A 94 -0.97 -12.49 0.87
C CYS A 94 0.41 -13.15 0.91
N ILE A 95 0.53 -14.34 1.51
CA ILE A 95 1.79 -15.10 1.56
C ILE A 95 2.31 -15.39 0.14
N LEU A 96 1.45 -15.91 -0.74
CA LEU A 96 1.84 -16.24 -2.11
C LEU A 96 2.27 -14.99 -2.90
N SER A 97 1.53 -13.90 -2.75
CA SER A 97 1.81 -12.62 -3.40
C SER A 97 3.13 -12.01 -2.90
N ALA A 98 3.37 -12.04 -1.59
CA ALA A 98 4.59 -11.54 -0.98
C ALA A 98 5.81 -12.37 -1.36
N ILE A 99 5.69 -13.70 -1.43
CA ILE A 99 6.76 -14.59 -1.92
C ILE A 99 7.04 -14.30 -3.40
N PHE A 100 6.01 -14.19 -4.24
CA PHE A 100 6.18 -13.87 -5.66
C PHE A 100 6.91 -12.53 -5.84
N LEU A 101 6.47 -11.49 -5.17
CA LEU A 101 7.12 -10.18 -5.18
C LEU A 101 8.59 -10.27 -4.73
N SER A 102 8.85 -10.99 -3.64
CA SER A 102 10.19 -11.18 -3.10
C SER A 102 11.11 -11.90 -4.08
N VAL A 103 10.61 -12.92 -4.81
CA VAL A 103 11.35 -13.60 -5.88
C VAL A 103 11.70 -12.64 -7.00
N GLN A 104 10.75 -11.82 -7.47
CA GLN A 104 11.00 -10.90 -8.58
C GLN A 104 11.99 -9.79 -8.20
N ILE A 105 11.87 -9.23 -7.01
CA ILE A 105 12.84 -8.26 -6.48
C ILE A 105 14.20 -8.94 -6.28
N GLY A 106 14.23 -10.15 -5.74
CA GLY A 106 15.47 -10.93 -5.60
C GLY A 106 16.16 -11.18 -6.95
N CYS A 107 15.41 -11.49 -8.01
CA CYS A 107 15.95 -11.64 -9.36
C CYS A 107 16.59 -10.34 -9.87
N LEU A 108 16.04 -9.19 -9.50
CA LEU A 108 16.57 -7.89 -9.87
C LEU A 108 17.82 -7.53 -9.06
N LEU A 109 17.78 -7.76 -7.74
CA LEU A 109 18.85 -7.37 -6.81
C LEU A 109 20.03 -8.37 -6.80
N PHE A 110 19.75 -9.66 -6.93
CA PHE A 110 20.70 -10.74 -6.74
C PHE A 110 20.76 -11.76 -7.90
N PRO A 111 20.93 -11.31 -9.17
CA PRO A 111 20.88 -12.22 -10.32
C PRO A 111 22.00 -13.29 -10.27
N ASN A 112 23.14 -12.96 -9.68
CA ASN A 112 24.26 -13.88 -9.54
C ASN A 112 23.98 -14.98 -8.48
N LEU A 113 23.33 -14.64 -7.35
CA LEU A 113 22.96 -15.60 -6.31
C LEU A 113 21.99 -16.65 -6.88
N LYS A 114 21.01 -16.23 -7.68
CA LYS A 114 20.08 -17.14 -8.35
C LYS A 114 20.80 -18.13 -9.25
N LYS A 115 21.85 -17.69 -9.97
CA LYS A 115 22.65 -18.56 -10.85
C LYS A 115 23.57 -19.50 -10.07
N GLN A 116 24.19 -19.04 -9.00
CA GLN A 116 25.18 -19.78 -8.22
C GLN A 116 24.54 -20.76 -7.21
N ASN A 117 23.47 -20.32 -6.53
CA ASN A 117 22.77 -21.11 -5.52
C ASN A 117 21.27 -20.82 -5.53
N SER A 118 20.56 -21.48 -6.45
CA SER A 118 19.12 -21.30 -6.61
C SER A 118 18.33 -21.69 -5.35
N LYS A 119 18.75 -22.74 -4.61
CA LYS A 119 18.05 -23.17 -3.38
C LYS A 119 18.09 -22.08 -2.32
N LEU A 120 19.27 -21.51 -2.07
CA LEU A 120 19.42 -20.42 -1.10
C LEU A 120 18.65 -19.17 -1.53
N PHE A 121 18.67 -18.87 -2.83
CA PHE A 121 17.91 -17.76 -3.40
C PHE A 121 16.40 -17.89 -3.13
N TYR A 122 15.83 -19.05 -3.46
CA TYR A 122 14.38 -19.26 -3.24
C TYR A 122 14.03 -19.33 -1.76
N LEU A 123 14.86 -19.96 -0.92
CA LEU A 123 14.66 -19.99 0.52
C LEU A 123 14.65 -18.57 1.11
N GLY A 124 15.60 -17.72 0.72
CA GLY A 124 15.65 -16.33 1.13
C GLY A 124 14.44 -15.51 0.65
N SER A 125 13.96 -15.80 -0.57
CA SER A 125 12.75 -15.13 -1.10
C SER A 125 11.49 -15.54 -0.33
N VAL A 126 11.34 -16.82 0.00
CA VAL A 126 10.23 -17.32 0.85
C VAL A 126 10.30 -16.68 2.23
N PHE A 127 11.47 -16.64 2.85
CA PHE A 127 11.68 -16.03 4.15
C PHE A 127 11.33 -14.53 4.15
N THR A 128 11.74 -13.80 3.12
CA THR A 128 11.39 -12.39 2.94
C THR A 128 9.87 -12.20 2.73
N GLY A 129 9.24 -13.07 1.96
CA GLY A 129 7.78 -13.03 1.75
C GLY A 129 7.02 -13.29 3.05
N LEU A 130 7.43 -14.24 3.87
CA LEU A 130 6.86 -14.50 5.19
C LEU A 130 7.06 -13.29 6.13
N TYR A 131 8.25 -12.69 6.11
CA TYR A 131 8.52 -11.49 6.89
C TYR A 131 7.58 -10.34 6.53
N ILE A 132 7.37 -10.09 5.22
CA ILE A 132 6.42 -9.07 4.73
C ILE A 132 5.01 -9.38 5.24
N THR A 133 4.55 -10.62 5.13
CA THR A 133 3.21 -11.03 5.59
C THR A 133 3.04 -10.82 7.10
N CYS A 134 4.12 -10.97 7.86
CA CYS A 134 4.18 -10.75 9.31
C CYS A 134 4.55 -9.32 9.70
N ILE A 135 4.41 -8.33 8.82
CA ILE A 135 4.33 -6.92 9.23
C ILE A 135 3.01 -6.73 9.97
N PRO A 136 2.98 -6.19 11.20
CA PRO A 136 1.78 -6.18 12.04
C PRO A 136 0.56 -5.61 11.31
N MET A 137 0.72 -4.50 10.61
CA MET A 137 -0.38 -3.88 9.88
C MET A 137 -0.95 -4.80 8.79
N ILE A 138 -0.09 -5.53 8.06
CA ILE A 138 -0.51 -6.51 7.05
C ILE A 138 -1.17 -7.71 7.72
N THR A 139 -0.61 -8.20 8.83
CA THR A 139 -1.20 -9.29 9.61
C THR A 139 -2.59 -8.92 10.10
N PHE A 140 -2.77 -7.74 10.70
CA PHE A 140 -4.05 -7.29 11.23
C PHE A 140 -5.09 -7.09 10.13
N MET A 141 -4.70 -6.56 8.97
CA MET A 141 -5.61 -6.41 7.83
C MET A 141 -5.99 -7.76 7.22
N ASN A 142 -5.08 -8.70 7.13
CA ASN A 142 -5.41 -10.06 6.71
C ASN A 142 -6.42 -10.73 7.65
N PHE A 143 -6.40 -10.34 8.94
CA PHE A 143 -7.27 -10.87 9.99
C PHE A 143 -8.61 -10.13 10.08
N SER A 144 -8.87 -9.21 9.19
CA SER A 144 -10.11 -8.44 9.13
C SER A 144 -10.90 -8.79 7.87
N ILE A 145 -12.24 -8.66 7.95
CA ILE A 145 -13.10 -8.77 6.76
C ILE A 145 -13.19 -7.40 6.09
N LEU A 146 -12.09 -7.04 5.44
CA LEU A 146 -11.92 -5.78 4.72
C LEU A 146 -11.28 -6.04 3.36
N THR A 147 -11.53 -5.15 2.43
CA THR A 147 -10.97 -5.21 1.07
C THR A 147 -9.45 -5.03 1.03
N ASP A 148 -8.87 -4.42 2.06
CA ASP A 148 -7.47 -3.99 2.11
C ASP A 148 -6.48 -5.14 1.97
N SER A 149 -6.78 -6.31 2.54
CA SER A 149 -5.95 -7.50 2.46
C SER A 149 -5.81 -8.00 1.01
N ILE A 150 -6.94 -8.19 0.34
CA ILE A 150 -6.94 -8.70 -1.04
C ILE A 150 -6.35 -7.65 -1.98
N ALA A 151 -6.72 -6.39 -1.83
CA ALA A 151 -6.17 -5.29 -2.61
C ALA A 151 -4.64 -5.22 -2.46
N THR A 152 -4.11 -5.26 -1.25
CA THR A 152 -2.66 -5.27 -1.03
C THR A 152 -1.98 -6.48 -1.68
N SER A 153 -2.61 -7.65 -1.62
CA SER A 153 -2.09 -8.88 -2.23
C SER A 153 -2.06 -8.80 -3.76
N MET A 154 -3.12 -8.27 -4.38
CA MET A 154 -3.18 -8.08 -5.83
C MET A 154 -2.17 -7.03 -6.30
N LEU A 155 -1.98 -5.97 -5.53
CA LEU A 155 -0.98 -4.95 -5.84
C LEU A 155 0.45 -5.52 -5.75
N MET A 156 0.74 -6.40 -4.78
CA MET A 156 2.02 -7.13 -4.72
C MET A 156 2.21 -8.03 -5.95
N LEU A 157 1.18 -8.73 -6.41
CA LEU A 157 1.23 -9.53 -7.64
C LEU A 157 1.48 -8.67 -8.87
N MET A 158 0.77 -7.55 -9.00
CA MET A 158 0.93 -6.61 -10.11
C MET A 158 2.36 -6.05 -10.16
N ILE A 159 2.87 -5.55 -9.05
CA ILE A 159 4.23 -5.00 -8.97
C ILE A 159 5.26 -6.10 -9.26
N GLY A 160 5.09 -7.29 -8.73
CA GLY A 160 5.94 -8.43 -9.02
C GLY A 160 5.96 -8.78 -10.52
N ALA A 161 4.80 -8.80 -11.17
CA ALA A 161 4.68 -9.05 -12.60
C ALA A 161 5.34 -7.94 -13.44
N LEU A 162 5.17 -6.66 -13.07
CA LEU A 162 5.85 -5.54 -13.72
C LEU A 162 7.37 -5.65 -13.59
N ILE A 163 7.88 -6.00 -12.40
CA ILE A 163 9.32 -6.25 -12.20
C ILE A 163 9.80 -7.43 -13.05
N HIS A 164 8.99 -8.49 -13.18
CA HIS A 164 9.32 -9.62 -14.05
C HIS A 164 9.47 -9.19 -15.50
N ILE A 165 8.53 -8.42 -16.04
CA ILE A 165 8.58 -7.83 -17.39
C ILE A 165 9.86 -7.00 -17.58
N LEU A 166 10.23 -6.21 -16.57
CA LEU A 166 11.47 -5.41 -16.59
C LEU A 166 12.75 -6.27 -16.62
N ASN A 167 12.71 -7.45 -16.01
CA ASN A 167 13.89 -8.30 -15.83
C ASN A 167 14.11 -9.30 -16.96
N VAL A 168 13.07 -9.87 -17.53
CA VAL A 168 13.15 -11.04 -18.43
C VAL A 168 12.96 -10.62 -19.89
N ASP A 169 11.71 -10.41 -20.29
CA ASP A 169 11.36 -10.02 -21.65
C ASP A 169 10.14 -9.10 -21.60
N ALA A 170 10.29 -7.95 -22.23
CA ALA A 170 9.23 -6.98 -22.34
C ALA A 170 8.03 -7.46 -23.19
N ALA A 171 8.11 -8.61 -23.83
CA ALA A 171 7.04 -9.23 -24.63
C ALA A 171 6.43 -10.47 -23.96
N ASP A 172 6.67 -10.73 -22.68
CA ASP A 172 6.08 -11.86 -21.97
C ASP A 172 4.59 -11.61 -21.68
N TRP A 173 3.73 -12.11 -22.56
CA TRP A 173 2.29 -11.93 -22.46
C TRP A 173 1.66 -12.48 -21.17
N LYS A 174 2.27 -13.52 -20.54
CA LYS A 174 1.75 -14.13 -19.30
C LYS A 174 1.86 -13.14 -18.13
N SER A 175 2.95 -12.40 -18.09
CA SER A 175 3.12 -11.36 -17.07
C SER A 175 2.16 -10.18 -17.28
N TYR A 176 1.90 -9.79 -18.53
CA TYR A 176 0.86 -8.78 -18.81
C TYR A 176 -0.54 -9.28 -18.46
N LEU A 177 -0.86 -10.56 -18.70
CA LEU A 177 -2.10 -11.17 -18.27
C LEU A 177 -2.24 -11.10 -16.73
N LEU A 178 -1.17 -11.40 -16.00
CA LEU A 178 -1.17 -11.30 -14.53
C LEU A 178 -1.39 -9.86 -14.06
N VAL A 179 -0.75 -8.88 -14.71
CA VAL A 179 -0.99 -7.45 -14.45
C VAL A 179 -2.45 -7.09 -14.71
N THR A 180 -2.99 -7.50 -15.88
CA THR A 180 -4.39 -7.24 -16.26
C THR A 180 -5.37 -7.81 -15.23
N LEU A 181 -5.18 -9.07 -14.84
CA LEU A 181 -6.04 -9.73 -13.85
C LEU A 181 -5.91 -9.06 -12.47
N SER A 182 -4.71 -8.70 -12.04
CA SER A 182 -4.51 -8.00 -10.77
C SER A 182 -5.19 -6.63 -10.76
N MET A 183 -5.07 -5.86 -11.85
CA MET A 183 -5.75 -4.55 -11.97
C MET A 183 -7.27 -4.70 -12.03
N LEU A 184 -7.79 -5.71 -12.75
CA LEU A 184 -9.22 -6.00 -12.83
C LEU A 184 -9.79 -6.32 -11.44
N VAL A 185 -9.11 -7.18 -10.69
CA VAL A 185 -9.49 -7.54 -9.32
C VAL A 185 -9.42 -6.32 -8.41
N GLU A 186 -8.32 -5.55 -8.46
CA GLU A 186 -8.17 -4.33 -7.67
C GLU A 186 -9.35 -3.37 -7.88
N TYR A 187 -9.66 -3.05 -9.12
CA TYR A 187 -10.69 -2.08 -9.45
C TYR A 187 -12.11 -2.57 -9.14
N THR A 188 -12.36 -3.88 -9.20
CA THR A 188 -13.64 -4.48 -8.82
C THR A 188 -13.79 -4.75 -7.31
N ILE A 189 -12.69 -4.63 -6.55
CA ILE A 189 -12.70 -4.66 -5.08
C ILE A 189 -12.72 -3.25 -4.50
N ARG A 190 -11.91 -2.34 -5.09
CA ARG A 190 -11.71 -0.97 -4.63
C ARG A 190 -11.53 -0.01 -5.81
N ALA A 191 -12.51 0.81 -6.07
CA ALA A 191 -12.49 1.75 -7.19
C ALA A 191 -11.38 2.81 -7.07
N ASP A 192 -11.02 3.22 -5.85
CA ASP A 192 -9.96 4.20 -5.56
C ASP A 192 -8.55 3.72 -6.00
N ARG A 193 -8.33 2.41 -6.10
CA ARG A 193 -7.03 1.84 -6.48
C ARG A 193 -6.67 1.97 -7.96
N LEU A 194 -7.60 2.37 -8.79
CA LEU A 194 -7.34 2.56 -10.23
C LEU A 194 -6.16 3.53 -10.47
N TYR A 195 -6.13 4.65 -9.75
CA TYR A 195 -5.07 5.66 -9.88
C TYR A 195 -3.70 5.09 -9.53
N THR A 196 -3.60 4.38 -8.41
CA THR A 196 -2.35 3.75 -7.96
C THR A 196 -1.85 2.72 -8.96
N CYS A 197 -2.71 1.81 -9.43
CA CYS A 197 -2.37 0.78 -10.41
C CYS A 197 -1.94 1.40 -11.74
N THR A 198 -2.67 2.39 -12.23
CA THR A 198 -2.35 3.08 -13.48
C THR A 198 -0.99 3.78 -13.39
N LEU A 199 -0.70 4.44 -12.27
CA LEU A 199 0.58 5.12 -12.07
C LEU A 199 1.77 4.14 -12.07
N PHE A 200 1.66 3.00 -11.37
CA PHE A 200 2.70 1.96 -11.43
C PHE A 200 2.91 1.42 -12.85
N LEU A 201 1.82 1.23 -13.59
CA LEU A 201 1.89 0.79 -14.99
C LEU A 201 2.59 1.83 -15.87
N VAL A 202 2.24 3.11 -15.73
CA VAL A 202 2.86 4.22 -16.49
C VAL A 202 4.35 4.34 -16.17
N ILE A 203 4.73 4.31 -14.89
CA ILE A 203 6.15 4.33 -14.49
C ILE A 203 6.90 3.15 -15.11
N SER A 204 6.34 1.94 -15.02
CA SER A 204 6.95 0.75 -15.59
C SER A 204 7.10 0.85 -17.11
N PHE A 205 6.10 1.41 -17.78
CA PHE A 205 6.13 1.66 -19.23
C PHE A 205 7.23 2.65 -19.61
N ILE A 206 7.37 3.77 -18.90
CA ILE A 206 8.45 4.74 -19.13
C ILE A 206 9.82 4.06 -18.95
N VAL A 207 10.00 3.25 -17.90
CA VAL A 207 11.25 2.51 -17.67
C VAL A 207 11.52 1.54 -18.82
N LEU A 208 10.51 0.83 -19.32
CA LEU A 208 10.62 -0.07 -20.48
C LEU A 208 10.99 0.66 -21.76
N LEU A 209 10.37 1.81 -22.03
CA LEU A 209 10.70 2.65 -23.19
C LEU A 209 12.17 3.10 -23.14
N VAL A 210 12.65 3.54 -22.00
CA VAL A 210 14.05 3.98 -21.83
C VAL A 210 15.03 2.82 -21.98
N LYS A 211 14.66 1.62 -21.42
CA LYS A 211 15.53 0.43 -21.46
C LYS A 211 15.62 -0.18 -22.86
N ASN A 212 14.51 -0.17 -23.62
CA ASN A 212 14.34 -0.97 -24.83
C ASN A 212 14.16 -0.11 -26.09
N ARG A 213 14.89 1.01 -26.23
CA ARG A 213 14.74 2.00 -27.33
C ARG A 213 14.78 1.43 -28.75
N HIS A 214 15.38 0.24 -28.96
CA HIS A 214 15.58 -0.36 -30.28
C HIS A 214 15.15 -1.82 -30.38
N SER A 215 14.29 -2.29 -29.44
CA SER A 215 13.93 -3.72 -29.35
C SER A 215 12.54 -4.03 -29.92
N ALA A 216 12.22 -5.33 -30.01
CA ALA A 216 10.90 -5.84 -30.32
C ALA A 216 9.79 -5.32 -29.39
N PHE A 217 10.14 -4.63 -28.30
CA PHE A 217 9.23 -4.01 -27.37
C PHE A 217 8.23 -3.08 -28.06
N PHE A 218 8.68 -2.24 -29.00
CA PHE A 218 7.77 -1.35 -29.74
C PHE A 218 6.71 -2.11 -30.54
N ARG A 219 7.03 -3.33 -31.02
CA ARG A 219 6.08 -4.14 -31.82
C ARG A 219 5.13 -4.98 -30.97
N ARG A 220 5.58 -5.50 -29.82
CA ARG A 220 4.81 -6.44 -28.98
C ARG A 220 4.47 -5.87 -27.61
N GLY A 221 5.39 -5.19 -26.94
CA GLY A 221 5.20 -4.65 -25.59
C GLY A 221 4.18 -3.51 -25.55
N ILE A 222 4.23 -2.56 -26.49
CA ILE A 222 3.25 -1.45 -26.53
C ILE A 222 1.81 -1.95 -26.68
N PRO A 223 1.49 -2.83 -27.67
CA PRO A 223 0.15 -3.40 -27.77
C PRO A 223 -0.29 -4.14 -26.50
N LEU A 224 0.61 -4.87 -25.84
CA LEU A 224 0.29 -5.56 -24.58
C LEU A 224 -0.02 -4.58 -23.43
N VAL A 225 0.74 -3.49 -23.31
CA VAL A 225 0.43 -2.44 -22.30
C VAL A 225 -0.93 -1.80 -22.58
N LEU A 226 -1.18 -1.42 -23.83
CA LEU A 226 -2.46 -0.83 -24.21
C LEU A 226 -3.62 -1.81 -23.98
N ALA A 227 -3.47 -3.07 -24.37
CA ALA A 227 -4.46 -4.12 -24.11
C ALA A 227 -4.70 -4.29 -22.59
N THR A 228 -3.64 -4.28 -21.78
CA THR A 228 -3.74 -4.33 -20.31
C THR A 228 -4.59 -3.20 -19.77
N VAL A 229 -4.31 -1.96 -20.17
CA VAL A 229 -5.09 -0.79 -19.72
C VAL A 229 -6.55 -0.90 -20.17
N ILE A 230 -6.78 -1.14 -21.46
CA ILE A 230 -8.15 -1.16 -22.03
C ILE A 230 -8.97 -2.28 -21.40
N ILE A 231 -8.41 -3.49 -21.32
CA ILE A 231 -9.14 -4.65 -20.79
C ILE A 231 -9.38 -4.49 -19.29
N SER A 232 -8.37 -4.14 -18.49
CA SER A 232 -8.53 -4.04 -17.05
C SER A 232 -9.49 -2.91 -16.66
N THR A 233 -9.32 -1.70 -17.21
CA THR A 233 -10.18 -0.56 -16.88
C THR A 233 -11.57 -0.71 -17.51
N GLY A 234 -11.65 -1.10 -18.78
CA GLY A 234 -12.93 -1.26 -19.49
C GLY A 234 -13.79 -2.37 -18.89
N ALA A 235 -13.21 -3.55 -18.65
CA ALA A 235 -13.95 -4.66 -18.05
C ALA A 235 -14.37 -4.35 -16.61
N ALA A 236 -13.48 -3.76 -15.79
CA ALA A 236 -13.81 -3.40 -14.43
C ALA A 236 -14.91 -2.32 -14.37
N THR A 237 -14.83 -1.30 -15.23
CA THR A 237 -15.86 -0.26 -15.31
C THR A 237 -17.19 -0.87 -15.76
N ALA A 238 -17.19 -1.77 -16.74
CA ALA A 238 -18.39 -2.45 -17.20
C ALA A 238 -19.02 -3.30 -16.09
N VAL A 239 -18.21 -4.08 -15.35
CA VAL A 239 -18.68 -4.88 -14.22
C VAL A 239 -19.27 -3.98 -13.15
N ASN A 240 -18.54 -2.94 -12.72
CA ASN A 240 -18.99 -2.04 -11.68
C ASN A 240 -20.31 -1.35 -12.08
N LYS A 241 -20.42 -0.77 -13.29
CA LYS A 241 -21.66 -0.14 -13.76
C LYS A 241 -22.83 -1.11 -13.91
N ALA A 242 -22.57 -2.34 -14.37
CA ALA A 242 -23.63 -3.33 -14.55
C ALA A 242 -24.18 -3.89 -13.22
N THR A 243 -23.43 -3.76 -12.14
CA THR A 243 -23.77 -4.31 -10.82
C THR A 243 -24.17 -3.27 -9.79
N GLN A 244 -24.05 -1.99 -10.11
CA GLN A 244 -24.43 -0.89 -9.21
C GLN A 244 -25.94 -0.80 -9.01
N HIS A 245 -26.34 -0.55 -7.78
CA HIS A 245 -27.71 -0.26 -7.37
C HIS A 245 -27.79 1.19 -6.86
N PRO A 246 -28.26 2.14 -7.67
CA PRO A 246 -28.34 3.56 -7.27
C PRO A 246 -29.15 3.75 -5.98
N GLY A 247 -28.67 4.59 -5.10
CA GLY A 247 -29.39 5.03 -3.90
C GLY A 247 -29.28 4.14 -2.67
N ILE A 248 -28.48 3.04 -2.69
CA ILE A 248 -28.30 2.18 -1.51
C ILE A 248 -27.42 2.84 -0.46
N TYR A 249 -26.36 3.50 -0.89
CA TYR A 249 -25.49 4.28 -0.01
C TYR A 249 -25.30 5.68 -0.60
N ASN A 250 -25.71 6.69 0.16
CA ASN A 250 -25.53 8.10 -0.19
C ASN A 250 -24.09 8.55 0.09
N ARG A 251 -23.09 7.79 -0.41
CA ARG A 251 -21.69 8.06 -0.19
C ARG A 251 -21.04 8.79 -1.35
N ILE A 252 -20.13 9.67 -1.01
CA ILE A 252 -19.41 10.49 -1.98
C ILE A 252 -18.37 9.63 -2.68
N PRO A 253 -18.34 9.58 -4.01
CA PRO A 253 -17.31 8.88 -4.75
C PRO A 253 -15.93 9.53 -4.49
N THR A 254 -14.91 8.71 -4.33
CA THR A 254 -13.51 9.15 -4.15
C THR A 254 -12.96 9.59 -5.51
N THR A 255 -13.33 10.78 -5.92
CA THR A 255 -12.85 11.42 -7.15
C THR A 255 -11.52 12.12 -6.92
N PHE A 256 -10.85 12.53 -8.00
CA PHE A 256 -9.61 13.31 -7.88
C PHE A 256 -9.83 14.64 -7.15
N GLY A 257 -10.95 15.33 -7.42
CA GLY A 257 -11.29 16.56 -6.70
C GLY A 257 -11.53 16.31 -5.22
N PHE A 258 -12.23 15.23 -4.88
CA PHE A 258 -12.41 14.83 -3.48
C PHE A 258 -11.06 14.58 -2.77
N VAL A 259 -10.10 13.90 -3.41
CA VAL A 259 -8.75 13.71 -2.84
C VAL A 259 -8.05 15.05 -2.62
N LEU A 260 -8.21 16.01 -3.54
CA LEU A 260 -7.66 17.35 -3.37
C LEU A 260 -8.36 18.11 -2.23
N LEU A 261 -9.69 17.99 -2.12
CA LEU A 261 -10.46 18.57 -1.02
C LEU A 261 -9.93 18.06 0.32
N ASP A 262 -9.80 16.75 0.45
CA ASP A 262 -9.39 16.07 1.67
C ASP A 262 -7.92 16.37 2.06
N ARG A 263 -7.00 16.35 1.10
CA ARG A 263 -5.55 16.42 1.37
C ARG A 263 -4.95 17.82 1.31
N VAL A 264 -5.53 18.70 0.49
CA VAL A 264 -4.96 20.02 0.24
C VAL A 264 -5.81 21.11 0.89
N VAL A 265 -7.14 21.06 0.67
CA VAL A 265 -8.03 22.13 1.12
C VAL A 265 -8.28 22.01 2.62
N TRP A 266 -8.70 20.84 3.07
CA TRP A 266 -9.11 20.60 4.45
C TRP A 266 -8.10 21.08 5.49
N PRO A 267 -6.81 20.70 5.44
CA PRO A 267 -5.83 21.12 6.44
C PRO A 267 -5.55 22.64 6.42
N ASN A 268 -5.97 23.31 5.36
CA ASN A 268 -5.63 24.71 5.07
C ASN A 268 -6.85 25.61 4.86
N MET A 269 -8.05 25.12 5.13
CA MET A 269 -9.29 25.76 4.77
C MET A 269 -9.51 27.09 5.45
N THR A 270 -9.42 27.13 6.77
CA THR A 270 -9.64 28.34 7.57
C THR A 270 -8.69 29.47 7.17
N GLN A 271 -7.44 29.14 6.87
CA GLN A 271 -6.42 30.11 6.51
C GLN A 271 -6.60 30.72 5.13
N ASN A 272 -7.28 30.00 4.21
CA ASN A 272 -7.49 30.40 2.84
C ASN A 272 -8.95 30.82 2.55
N TYR A 273 -9.82 30.81 3.57
CA TYR A 273 -11.25 31.09 3.38
C TYR A 273 -11.51 32.41 2.67
N ASN A 274 -10.79 33.47 3.06
CA ASN A 274 -10.96 34.81 2.47
C ASN A 274 -10.56 34.90 1.00
N ASP A 275 -9.72 33.98 0.52
CA ASP A 275 -9.20 33.94 -0.85
C ASP A 275 -10.02 33.04 -1.78
N PHE A 276 -11.01 32.31 -1.25
CA PHE A 276 -11.94 31.56 -2.08
C PHE A 276 -12.89 32.48 -2.84
N SER A 277 -13.41 31.98 -3.97
CA SER A 277 -14.36 32.70 -4.77
C SER A 277 -15.66 33.01 -4.02
N ASP A 278 -16.40 34.05 -4.47
CA ASP A 278 -17.69 34.45 -3.86
C ASP A 278 -18.71 33.30 -3.96
N GLU A 279 -18.63 32.47 -5.00
CA GLU A 279 -19.46 31.28 -5.14
C GLU A 279 -19.19 30.30 -3.98
N ILE A 280 -17.92 29.96 -3.70
CA ILE A 280 -17.55 29.08 -2.60
C ILE A 280 -18.01 29.65 -1.26
N LYS A 281 -17.78 30.95 -1.03
CA LYS A 281 -18.20 31.64 0.20
C LYS A 281 -19.71 31.69 0.37
N SER A 282 -20.47 31.63 -0.71
CA SER A 282 -21.95 31.55 -0.64
C SER A 282 -22.45 30.15 -0.23
N LEU A 283 -21.62 29.11 -0.47
CA LEU A 283 -21.97 27.73 -0.16
C LEU A 283 -21.48 27.31 1.22
N ILE A 284 -20.33 27.83 1.65
CA ILE A 284 -19.66 27.49 2.91
C ILE A 284 -19.41 28.78 3.68
N THR A 285 -19.88 28.86 4.92
CA THR A 285 -19.63 30.01 5.79
C THR A 285 -18.21 29.94 6.41
N GLU A 286 -17.73 31.04 6.98
CA GLU A 286 -16.46 31.06 7.72
C GLU A 286 -16.54 30.17 8.97
N ASP A 287 -17.71 30.06 9.59
CA ASP A 287 -17.91 29.18 10.74
C ASP A 287 -17.87 27.72 10.32
N ASP A 288 -18.48 27.36 9.17
CA ASP A 288 -18.31 26.02 8.60
C ASP A 288 -16.82 25.72 8.35
N ALA A 289 -16.07 26.68 7.79
CA ALA A 289 -14.65 26.53 7.53
C ALA A 289 -13.81 26.29 8.80
N ARG A 290 -14.19 26.92 9.90
CA ARG A 290 -13.54 26.75 11.21
C ARG A 290 -13.90 25.43 11.88
N GLU A 291 -15.16 24.99 11.74
CA GLU A 291 -15.62 23.70 12.26
C GLU A 291 -14.97 22.55 11.53
N PHE A 292 -14.62 22.75 10.27
CA PHE A 292 -13.92 21.78 9.43
C PHE A 292 -12.40 21.80 9.60
N ASP A 293 -11.85 22.27 10.66
CA ASP A 293 -10.40 22.30 10.88
C ASP A 293 -9.78 20.89 11.00
N ARG A 294 -8.45 20.81 10.86
CA ARG A 294 -7.58 19.61 10.77
C ARG A 294 -7.89 18.50 11.80
N HIS A 295 -8.49 18.84 12.92
CA HIS A 295 -8.82 17.91 13.99
C HIS A 295 -10.17 17.20 13.83
N ASN A 296 -10.97 17.56 12.85
CA ASN A 296 -12.31 17.03 12.66
C ASN A 296 -12.37 16.17 11.38
N ASN A 297 -12.16 14.85 11.52
CA ASN A 297 -11.95 13.88 10.43
C ASN A 297 -13.19 13.60 9.55
N ASN A 298 -14.05 14.59 9.24
CA ASN A 298 -15.32 14.32 8.59
C ASN A 298 -15.55 15.03 7.26
N VAL A 299 -14.50 15.25 6.45
CA VAL A 299 -14.65 15.80 5.08
C VAL A 299 -15.70 15.02 4.29
N MET A 300 -15.63 13.69 4.35
CA MET A 300 -16.55 12.80 3.65
C MET A 300 -17.98 12.91 4.15
N TYR A 301 -18.19 13.20 5.44
CA TYR A 301 -19.52 13.19 6.05
C TYR A 301 -20.13 14.58 6.23
N GLN A 302 -19.36 15.63 6.11
CA GLN A 302 -19.81 17.01 6.35
C GLN A 302 -19.61 17.92 5.14
N MET A 303 -18.37 18.27 4.81
CA MET A 303 -18.08 19.29 3.79
C MET A 303 -18.44 18.85 2.38
N ALA A 304 -18.03 17.66 2.00
CA ALA A 304 -18.28 17.19 0.65
C ALA A 304 -19.77 16.95 0.38
N PRO A 305 -20.58 16.37 1.30
CA PRO A 305 -22.04 16.35 1.17
C PRO A 305 -22.65 17.73 1.06
N LEU A 306 -22.23 18.68 1.91
CA LEU A 306 -22.75 20.06 1.90
C LEU A 306 -22.55 20.75 0.55
N LEU A 307 -21.35 20.64 -0.03
CA LEU A 307 -21.05 21.23 -1.33
C LEU A 307 -21.85 20.55 -2.46
N ARG A 308 -22.00 19.23 -2.40
CA ARG A 308 -22.78 18.48 -3.40
C ARG A 308 -24.27 18.78 -3.31
N GLU A 309 -24.82 18.91 -2.11
CA GLU A 309 -26.22 19.28 -1.91
C GLU A 309 -26.53 20.67 -2.46
N LYS A 310 -25.64 21.65 -2.21
CA LYS A 310 -25.84 23.03 -2.60
C LYS A 310 -25.49 23.36 -4.06
N ALA A 311 -24.46 22.73 -4.62
CA ALA A 311 -23.96 23.04 -5.96
C ALA A 311 -24.27 21.96 -7.02
N GLY A 312 -24.65 20.74 -6.60
CA GLY A 312 -24.76 19.57 -7.48
C GLY A 312 -23.42 18.86 -7.66
N GLU A 313 -23.48 17.59 -8.11
CA GLU A 313 -22.31 16.70 -8.13
C GLU A 313 -21.16 17.21 -9.00
N ASP A 314 -21.44 17.55 -10.26
CA ASP A 314 -20.42 17.98 -11.23
C ASP A 314 -19.78 19.30 -10.80
N ARG A 315 -20.60 20.24 -10.33
CA ARG A 315 -20.09 21.55 -9.88
C ARG A 315 -19.28 21.45 -8.59
N ALA A 316 -19.69 20.61 -7.66
CA ALA A 316 -18.92 20.34 -6.44
C ALA A 316 -17.50 19.84 -6.75
N GLU A 317 -17.37 18.91 -7.71
CA GLU A 317 -16.06 18.40 -8.15
C GLU A 317 -15.16 19.50 -8.75
N GLU A 318 -15.73 20.45 -9.47
CA GLU A 318 -14.98 21.61 -9.96
C GLU A 318 -14.58 22.55 -8.83
N LEU A 319 -15.48 22.80 -7.88
CA LEU A 319 -15.21 23.63 -6.71
C LEU A 319 -14.10 23.05 -5.83
N TYR A 320 -14.04 21.73 -5.65
CA TYR A 320 -12.94 21.09 -4.93
C TYR A 320 -11.58 21.40 -5.58
N LYS A 321 -11.48 21.33 -6.90
CA LYS A 321 -10.26 21.66 -7.67
C LYS A 321 -9.92 23.13 -7.61
N GLU A 322 -10.93 24.01 -7.66
CA GLU A 322 -10.76 25.46 -7.54
C GLU A 322 -10.20 25.85 -6.16
N MET A 323 -10.79 25.31 -5.09
CA MET A 323 -10.32 25.50 -3.71
C MET A 323 -8.87 25.01 -3.56
N ALA A 324 -8.56 23.81 -4.04
CA ALA A 324 -7.21 23.27 -3.98
C ALA A 324 -6.21 24.12 -4.77
N SER A 325 -6.59 24.64 -5.94
CA SER A 325 -5.76 25.55 -6.72
C SER A 325 -5.44 26.84 -5.97
N THR A 326 -6.44 27.40 -5.27
CA THR A 326 -6.27 28.60 -4.43
C THR A 326 -5.30 28.34 -3.30
N VAL A 327 -5.49 27.26 -2.54
CA VAL A 327 -4.58 26.87 -1.45
C VAL A 327 -3.16 26.66 -1.97
N PHE A 328 -3.01 25.97 -3.10
CA PHE A 328 -1.70 25.72 -3.69
C PHE A 328 -0.98 26.99 -4.15
N LYS A 329 -1.71 27.97 -4.68
CA LYS A 329 -1.16 29.28 -5.08
C LYS A 329 -0.70 30.09 -3.88
N ASN A 330 -1.47 30.07 -2.81
CA ASN A 330 -1.21 30.90 -1.63
C ASN A 330 -0.11 30.30 -0.74
N GLN A 331 -0.11 28.99 -0.57
CA GLN A 331 0.73 28.31 0.43
C GLN A 331 1.40 27.03 -0.11
N PRO A 332 2.15 27.09 -1.23
CA PRO A 332 2.73 25.89 -1.84
C PRO A 332 3.71 25.16 -0.91
N GLY A 333 4.48 25.91 -0.13
CA GLY A 333 5.43 25.34 0.83
C GLY A 333 4.75 24.59 1.97
N LYS A 334 3.63 25.08 2.47
CA LYS A 334 2.86 24.41 3.52
C LYS A 334 2.21 23.13 3.00
N VAL A 335 1.60 23.16 1.82
CA VAL A 335 1.01 21.96 1.19
C VAL A 335 2.05 20.85 1.02
N ILE A 336 3.26 21.21 0.54
CA ILE A 336 4.35 20.24 0.43
C ILE A 336 4.77 19.70 1.81
N PHE A 337 4.82 20.57 2.81
CA PHE A 337 5.15 20.16 4.18
C PHE A 337 4.09 19.23 4.76
N ASP A 338 2.81 19.53 4.59
CA ASP A 338 1.69 18.69 5.04
C ASP A 338 1.74 17.29 4.38
N ILE A 339 2.04 17.23 3.07
CA ILE A 339 2.25 15.96 2.34
C ILE A 339 3.42 15.15 2.95
N LEU A 340 4.55 15.82 3.24
CA LEU A 340 5.71 15.16 3.83
C LEU A 340 5.43 14.71 5.27
N GLU A 341 4.68 15.48 6.03
CA GLU A 341 4.23 15.13 7.37
C GLU A 341 3.33 13.89 7.33
N ASP A 342 2.34 13.86 6.45
CA ASP A 342 1.46 12.70 6.27
C ASP A 342 2.26 11.42 5.97
N ILE A 343 3.20 11.50 5.03
CA ILE A 343 4.07 10.36 4.67
C ILE A 343 4.92 9.94 5.87
N THR A 344 5.45 10.91 6.61
CA THR A 344 6.30 10.65 7.80
C THR A 344 5.47 10.03 8.92
N CYS A 345 4.27 10.52 9.16
CA CYS A 345 3.34 9.95 10.14
C CYS A 345 3.03 8.48 9.83
N VAL A 346 2.72 8.15 8.58
CA VAL A 346 2.45 6.77 8.17
C VAL A 346 3.64 5.84 8.42
N ILE A 347 4.86 6.33 8.21
CA ILE A 347 6.07 5.50 8.34
C ILE A 347 6.51 5.35 9.81
N PHE A 348 6.39 6.42 10.59
CA PHE A 348 7.03 6.53 11.90
C PHE A 348 6.07 6.66 13.09
N THR A 349 4.75 6.68 12.86
CA THR A 349 3.79 6.77 13.98
C THR A 349 3.85 5.50 14.83
N PRO A 350 4.15 5.60 16.13
CA PRO A 350 4.30 4.43 17.01
C PRO A 350 2.99 3.68 17.23
N VAL A 351 1.86 4.36 17.12
CA VAL A 351 0.52 3.76 17.19
C VAL A 351 -0.30 4.39 16.07
N SER A 352 -0.81 3.57 15.19
CA SER A 352 -1.65 4.03 14.12
C SER A 352 -3.05 4.38 14.63
N ALA A 353 -3.66 5.41 14.06
CA ALA A 353 -5.03 5.79 14.40
C ALA A 353 -6.00 4.61 14.21
N PHE A 354 -5.82 3.82 13.15
CA PHE A 354 -6.64 2.65 12.89
C PHE A 354 -6.49 1.56 13.97
N LEU A 355 -5.26 1.20 14.33
CA LEU A 355 -5.01 0.19 15.37
C LEU A 355 -5.54 0.63 16.74
N SER A 356 -5.49 1.94 17.01
CA SER A 356 -6.03 2.56 18.21
C SER A 356 -7.56 2.49 18.25
N ILE A 357 -8.22 3.01 17.20
CA ILE A 357 -9.71 3.07 17.13
C ILE A 357 -10.32 1.67 17.27
N TYR A 358 -9.72 0.64 16.70
CA TYR A 358 -10.24 -0.72 16.77
C TYR A 358 -9.72 -1.54 17.96
N GLY A 359 -8.99 -0.90 18.87
CA GLY A 359 -8.52 -1.56 20.09
C GLY A 359 -7.53 -2.70 19.84
N LEU A 360 -6.86 -2.69 18.71
CA LEU A 360 -5.81 -3.66 18.38
C LEU A 360 -4.52 -3.36 19.13
N VAL A 361 -4.30 -2.10 19.46
CA VAL A 361 -3.15 -1.61 20.22
C VAL A 361 -3.67 -0.85 21.44
N ASN A 362 -3.02 -1.01 22.59
CA ASN A 362 -3.43 -0.33 23.82
C ASN A 362 -3.09 1.16 23.72
N THR A 363 -4.10 2.00 23.79
CA THR A 363 -3.99 3.46 23.78
C THR A 363 -4.80 4.06 24.90
N SER A 364 -4.52 5.30 25.24
CA SER A 364 -5.26 6.09 26.22
C SER A 364 -6.57 6.67 25.70
N ASP A 365 -6.93 6.42 24.44
CA ASP A 365 -8.09 7.02 23.82
C ASP A 365 -9.38 6.28 24.15
N ASP A 366 -10.41 7.02 24.52
CA ASP A 366 -11.75 6.51 24.88
C ASP A 366 -12.54 5.91 23.68
N TRP A 367 -12.05 6.07 22.47
CA TRP A 367 -12.66 5.58 21.21
C TRP A 367 -12.37 4.11 20.90
N ASN A 368 -11.87 3.37 21.86
CA ASN A 368 -11.43 2.00 21.69
C ASN A 368 -12.62 1.04 21.52
N LEU A 369 -12.87 0.55 20.30
CA LEU A 369 -13.98 -0.36 19.99
C LEU A 369 -13.76 -1.79 20.50
N HIS A 370 -12.68 -2.07 21.22
CA HIS A 370 -12.37 -3.36 21.86
C HIS A 370 -12.62 -4.58 20.97
N CYS A 371 -12.18 -4.52 19.70
CA CYS A 371 -12.39 -5.59 18.74
C CYS A 371 -11.67 -6.90 19.09
N VAL A 372 -10.70 -6.86 20.01
CA VAL A 372 -9.95 -8.02 20.50
C VAL A 372 -9.95 -8.06 22.03
N SER A 373 -9.71 -9.24 22.62
CA SER A 373 -9.59 -9.37 24.06
C SER A 373 -8.41 -8.56 24.61
N GLN A 374 -8.45 -8.18 25.89
CA GLN A 374 -7.40 -7.41 26.54
C GLN A 374 -6.01 -8.08 26.45
N ASN A 375 -5.95 -9.41 26.57
CA ASN A 375 -4.70 -10.17 26.40
C ASN A 375 -4.18 -10.09 24.96
N SER A 376 -5.07 -10.19 23.98
CA SER A 376 -4.71 -10.03 22.56
C SER A 376 -4.26 -8.61 22.25
N GLN A 377 -4.87 -7.60 22.85
CA GLN A 377 -4.48 -6.20 22.72
C GLN A 377 -3.06 -5.96 23.27
N THR A 378 -2.76 -6.49 24.46
CA THR A 378 -1.41 -6.42 25.03
C THR A 378 -0.39 -7.10 24.11
N PHE A 379 -0.71 -8.27 23.59
CA PHE A 379 0.17 -8.98 22.66
C PHE A 379 0.34 -8.24 21.34
N SER A 380 -0.74 -7.67 20.79
CA SER A 380 -0.69 -6.83 19.59
C SER A 380 0.23 -5.62 19.78
N THR A 381 0.16 -4.97 20.94
CA THR A 381 1.01 -3.83 21.28
C THR A 381 2.48 -4.21 21.33
N ILE A 382 2.82 -5.35 21.97
CA ILE A 382 4.20 -5.86 22.02
C ILE A 382 4.69 -6.19 20.60
N TYR A 383 3.88 -6.87 19.81
CA TYR A 383 4.21 -7.26 18.44
C TYR A 383 4.43 -6.03 17.55
N TYR A 384 3.54 -5.04 17.61
CA TYR A 384 3.67 -3.80 16.86
C TYR A 384 4.91 -3.00 17.26
N ASN A 385 5.14 -2.81 18.54
CA ASN A 385 6.31 -2.08 19.04
C ASN A 385 7.62 -2.80 18.66
N TYR A 386 7.67 -4.13 18.74
CA TYR A 386 8.83 -4.90 18.27
C TYR A 386 9.14 -4.62 16.80
N TYR A 387 8.11 -4.65 15.94
CA TYR A 387 8.26 -4.32 14.53
C TYR A 387 8.77 -2.89 14.35
N LEU A 388 8.14 -1.92 14.98
CA LEU A 388 8.48 -0.50 14.84
C LEU A 388 9.95 -0.24 15.19
N TYR A 389 10.39 -0.68 16.39
CA TYR A 389 11.78 -0.46 16.80
C TYR A 389 12.78 -1.21 15.90
N THR A 390 12.46 -2.42 15.50
CA THR A 390 13.29 -3.18 14.55
C THR A 390 13.35 -2.47 13.20
N PHE A 391 12.23 -2.00 12.68
CA PHE A 391 12.16 -1.27 11.42
C PHE A 391 12.96 0.04 11.48
N MET A 392 12.79 0.84 12.53
CA MET A 392 13.55 2.08 12.72
C MET A 392 15.05 1.83 12.79
N PHE A 393 15.48 0.82 13.53
CA PHE A 393 16.88 0.42 13.57
C PHE A 393 17.42 0.06 12.18
N LEU A 394 16.69 -0.77 11.43
CA LEU A 394 17.07 -1.18 10.07
C LEU A 394 17.05 -0.01 9.09
N PHE A 395 16.10 0.91 9.23
CA PHE A 395 16.01 2.11 8.40
C PHE A 395 17.22 3.03 8.60
N LEU A 396 17.58 3.34 9.85
CA LEU A 396 18.78 4.12 10.17
C LEU A 396 20.06 3.46 9.64
N LEU A 397 20.15 2.15 9.79
CA LEU A 397 21.27 1.37 9.27
C LEU A 397 21.34 1.41 7.75
N SER A 398 20.20 1.40 7.05
CA SER A 398 20.14 1.51 5.59
C SER A 398 20.63 2.87 5.10
N ILE A 399 20.27 3.95 5.79
CA ILE A 399 20.78 5.31 5.53
C ILE A 399 22.29 5.35 5.73
N LEU A 400 22.78 4.86 6.87
CA LEU A 400 24.23 4.83 7.16
C LEU A 400 25.00 4.06 6.11
N THR A 401 24.47 2.88 5.69
CA THR A 401 25.04 2.07 4.61
C THR A 401 25.07 2.84 3.28
N GLY A 402 24.01 3.57 2.98
CA GLY A 402 23.92 4.44 1.80
C GLY A 402 24.98 5.55 1.81
N ILE A 403 25.15 6.24 2.95
CA ILE A 403 26.16 7.29 3.12
C ILE A 403 27.58 6.71 2.97
N VAL A 404 27.88 5.60 3.63
CA VAL A 404 29.20 4.94 3.54
C VAL A 404 29.50 4.53 2.10
N ARG A 405 28.53 4.02 1.37
CA ARG A 405 28.68 3.70 -0.07
C ARG A 405 28.95 4.95 -0.90
N PHE A 406 28.23 6.02 -0.64
CA PHE A 406 28.40 7.29 -1.37
C PHE A 406 29.81 7.85 -1.16
N VAL A 407 30.30 7.89 0.08
CA VAL A 407 31.64 8.39 0.43
C VAL A 407 32.76 7.51 -0.14
N ARG A 408 32.57 6.17 -0.17
CA ARG A 408 33.59 5.22 -0.66
C ARG A 408 33.62 5.08 -2.19
N ARG A 409 32.69 5.68 -2.94
CA ARG A 409 32.68 5.60 -4.40
C ARG A 409 33.89 6.27 -5.00
N LYS A 410 34.85 5.46 -5.54
CA LYS A 410 35.92 5.96 -6.40
C LYS A 410 35.33 6.29 -7.80
N PRO A 411 35.65 7.45 -8.38
CA PRO A 411 35.03 7.89 -9.65
C PRO A 411 35.29 6.99 -10.87
N GLN A 412 36.32 6.14 -10.82
CA GLN A 412 36.75 5.32 -11.98
C GLN A 412 35.89 4.07 -12.28
N ASN A 413 35.07 3.58 -11.34
CA ASN A 413 34.30 2.35 -11.53
C ASN A 413 32.82 2.57 -11.90
N MET A 414 32.42 3.80 -12.21
CA MET A 414 31.02 4.14 -12.48
C MET A 414 30.44 3.56 -13.78
N LYS A 415 31.28 3.11 -14.73
CA LYS A 415 30.79 2.70 -16.07
C LYS A 415 30.40 1.22 -16.22
N LYS A 416 30.73 0.33 -15.28
CA LYS A 416 30.57 -1.14 -15.50
C LYS A 416 29.47 -1.85 -14.68
N HIS A 417 28.93 -1.27 -13.60
CA HIS A 417 27.96 -1.96 -12.71
C HIS A 417 26.64 -1.20 -12.44
N THR A 418 26.31 -0.19 -13.23
CA THR A 418 25.06 0.58 -13.07
C THR A 418 23.88 -0.04 -13.80
N SER A 419 23.77 -1.35 -13.84
CA SER A 419 22.61 -2.02 -14.44
C SER A 419 21.47 -2.15 -13.41
N GLY A 420 20.35 -1.54 -13.68
CA GLY A 420 19.06 -1.81 -13.03
C GLY A 420 18.87 -1.33 -11.58
N ILE A 421 19.69 -1.80 -10.63
CA ILE A 421 19.54 -1.57 -9.18
C ILE A 421 19.72 -0.09 -8.79
N SER A 422 20.76 0.58 -9.31
CA SER A 422 20.99 1.98 -8.98
C SER A 422 19.90 2.91 -9.51
N ARG A 423 19.12 2.45 -10.50
CA ARG A 423 17.99 3.20 -11.06
C ARG A 423 16.71 3.03 -10.27
N LEU A 424 16.42 1.82 -9.76
CA LEU A 424 15.29 1.53 -8.85
C LEU A 424 15.49 2.17 -7.46
N LEU A 425 16.74 2.30 -7.02
CA LEU A 425 17.10 3.01 -5.79
C LEU A 425 17.44 4.48 -6.06
N SER A 426 17.17 4.99 -7.26
CA SER A 426 17.39 6.40 -7.56
C SER A 426 16.44 7.26 -6.74
N PRO A 427 16.89 8.43 -6.25
CA PRO A 427 16.03 9.35 -5.52
C PRO A 427 14.76 9.74 -6.31
N GLY A 428 14.86 9.82 -7.65
CA GLY A 428 13.73 10.13 -8.51
C GLY A 428 12.68 9.02 -8.54
N PHE A 429 13.09 7.75 -8.60
CA PHE A 429 12.14 6.63 -8.52
C PHE A 429 11.47 6.58 -7.15
N LEU A 430 12.24 6.74 -6.07
CA LEU A 430 11.71 6.79 -4.72
C LEU A 430 10.69 7.93 -4.56
N LEU A 431 11.00 9.11 -5.08
CA LEU A 431 10.08 10.24 -5.08
C LEU A 431 8.79 9.94 -5.85
N CYS A 432 8.88 9.34 -7.04
CA CYS A 432 7.70 8.92 -7.80
C CYS A 432 6.84 7.90 -7.02
N VAL A 433 7.47 6.94 -6.35
CA VAL A 433 6.79 5.97 -5.49
C VAL A 433 6.11 6.68 -4.31
N ILE A 434 6.81 7.60 -3.65
CA ILE A 434 6.26 8.39 -2.55
C ILE A 434 5.04 9.19 -2.99
N ILE A 435 5.12 9.91 -4.11
CA ILE A 435 4.00 10.68 -4.66
C ILE A 435 2.83 9.75 -5.02
N ALA A 436 3.11 8.61 -5.69
CA ALA A 436 2.08 7.63 -6.03
C ALA A 436 1.34 7.12 -4.79
N LEU A 437 2.10 6.86 -3.75
CA LEU A 437 1.57 6.35 -2.49
C LEU A 437 0.79 7.42 -1.74
N TRP A 438 1.19 8.68 -1.82
CA TRP A 438 0.43 9.78 -1.22
C TRP A 438 -0.99 9.85 -1.77
N PHE A 439 -1.18 9.70 -3.07
CA PHE A 439 -2.52 9.63 -3.68
C PHE A 439 -3.32 8.38 -3.27
N SER A 440 -2.66 7.33 -2.76
CA SER A 440 -3.32 6.12 -2.29
C SER A 440 -3.63 6.11 -0.79
N ILE A 441 -3.15 7.09 -0.04
CA ILE A 441 -3.46 7.27 1.38
C ILE A 441 -4.86 7.89 1.47
N GLY A 442 -5.87 7.10 1.83
CA GLY A 442 -7.25 7.57 1.96
C GLY A 442 -7.52 8.32 3.29
N ASP A 443 -8.67 8.95 3.37
CA ASP A 443 -9.33 9.61 4.49
C ASP A 443 -8.51 10.22 5.64
N GLY A 444 -8.59 11.54 5.77
CA GLY A 444 -8.33 12.30 6.99
C GLY A 444 -6.85 12.66 7.24
N ALA A 445 -6.66 13.64 8.11
CA ALA A 445 -5.36 13.96 8.69
C ALA A 445 -5.40 13.66 10.20
N PRO A 446 -4.52 12.83 10.78
CA PRO A 446 -3.45 12.11 10.09
C PRO A 446 -3.99 10.98 9.18
N PRO A 447 -3.27 10.64 8.12
CA PRO A 447 -3.73 9.65 7.15
C PRO A 447 -3.99 8.30 7.82
N ASN A 448 -5.08 7.67 7.43
CA ASN A 448 -5.43 6.35 7.91
C ASN A 448 -4.42 5.33 7.37
N ASP A 449 -3.61 4.76 8.24
CA ASP A 449 -2.56 3.79 7.93
C ASP A 449 -3.07 2.47 7.33
N ARG A 450 -4.37 2.17 7.44
CA ARG A 450 -5.05 1.12 6.70
C ARG A 450 -4.82 1.24 5.19
N TYR A 451 -4.81 2.46 4.66
CA TYR A 451 -4.59 2.71 3.24
C TYR A 451 -3.11 2.72 2.85
N ALA A 452 -2.22 2.75 3.84
CA ALA A 452 -0.79 2.83 3.65
C ALA A 452 -0.06 1.48 3.65
N LEU A 453 -0.76 0.35 3.56
CA LEU A 453 -0.17 -0.99 3.61
C LEU A 453 0.97 -1.19 2.61
N LEU A 454 0.85 -0.61 1.43
CA LEU A 454 1.88 -0.68 0.41
C LEU A 454 3.15 0.08 0.81
N HIS A 455 3.05 1.16 1.59
CA HIS A 455 4.22 1.88 2.11
C HIS A 455 5.07 0.96 2.98
N TYR A 456 4.47 0.23 3.90
CA TYR A 456 5.21 -0.71 4.77
C TYR A 456 5.98 -1.74 3.95
N ILE A 457 5.36 -2.26 2.88
CA ILE A 457 5.99 -3.24 1.99
C ILE A 457 7.17 -2.62 1.26
N ILE A 458 6.96 -1.48 0.61
CA ILE A 458 7.99 -0.82 -0.21
C ILE A 458 9.16 -0.35 0.65
N TRP A 459 8.91 0.27 1.81
CA TRP A 459 9.97 0.69 2.71
C TRP A 459 10.74 -0.51 3.28
N THR A 460 10.06 -1.58 3.63
CA THR A 460 10.70 -2.82 4.08
C THR A 460 11.63 -3.38 3.00
N LEU A 461 11.14 -3.48 1.76
CA LEU A 461 11.94 -3.97 0.64
C LEU A 461 13.10 -3.04 0.31
N TRP A 462 12.90 -1.73 0.38
CA TRP A 462 13.98 -0.76 0.20
C TRP A 462 15.06 -0.88 1.28
N VAL A 463 14.67 -0.96 2.54
CA VAL A 463 15.59 -1.14 3.69
C VAL A 463 16.40 -2.43 3.52
N LEU A 464 15.74 -3.55 3.24
CA LEU A 464 16.41 -4.83 3.01
C LEU A 464 17.33 -4.79 1.78
N GLY A 465 16.89 -4.14 0.70
CA GLY A 465 17.69 -3.94 -0.51
C GLY A 465 18.91 -3.06 -0.30
N MET A 466 18.83 -2.04 0.56
CA MET A 466 19.97 -1.18 0.88
C MET A 466 21.00 -1.87 1.77
N ILE A 467 20.56 -2.71 2.69
CA ILE A 467 21.46 -3.41 3.63
C ILE A 467 22.11 -4.63 2.97
N SER A 468 21.37 -5.42 2.20
CA SER A 468 21.77 -6.76 1.79
C SER A 468 22.87 -6.87 0.72
N PRO A 469 23.04 -6.01 -0.32
CA PRO A 469 23.98 -6.26 -1.40
C PRO A 469 25.45 -6.40 -0.97
N GLU A 470 25.91 -5.57 -0.03
CA GLU A 470 27.29 -5.66 0.44
C GLU A 470 27.51 -6.79 1.45
N LEU A 471 26.50 -7.07 2.26
CA LEU A 471 26.54 -8.14 3.25
C LEU A 471 26.47 -9.53 2.59
N PHE A 472 25.64 -9.69 1.56
CA PHE A 472 25.56 -10.94 0.80
C PHE A 472 26.83 -11.20 -0.04
N TYR A 473 27.37 -10.17 -0.71
CA TYR A 473 28.59 -10.33 -1.51
C TYR A 473 29.83 -10.65 -0.68
N THR A 474 29.93 -10.08 0.54
CA THR A 474 31.11 -10.33 1.41
C THR A 474 31.02 -11.64 2.20
N THR A 475 29.83 -12.20 2.39
CA THR A 475 29.63 -13.38 3.22
C THR A 475 29.60 -14.70 2.44
N PHE A 476 29.20 -14.65 1.15
CA PHE A 476 29.05 -15.84 0.29
C PHE A 476 30.12 -15.99 -0.78
N LEU A 477 31.01 -15.01 -0.96
CA LEU A 477 32.16 -15.09 -1.87
C LEU A 477 33.49 -15.24 -1.14
N LEU A 478 33.48 -15.32 0.18
CA LEU A 478 34.62 -15.71 1.06
C LEU A 478 34.30 -17.02 1.77
#